data_2b2e2a207e7ad2cf37e6709661da999b
#
_entry.id   2b2e2a207e7ad2cf37e6709661da999b
#
_cell.length_a   1.000
_cell.length_b   1.000
_cell.length_c   1.000
_cell.angle_alpha   90.00
_cell.angle_beta   90.00
_cell.angle_gamma   90.00
#
_symmetry.space_group_name_H-M   'P 1'
#
loop_
_entity.id
_entity.type
_entity.pdbx_description
1 polymer ?
#
loop_
_entity_poly.entity_id
_entity_poly.type
_entity_poly.pdbx_seq_one_letter_code
_entity_poly.pdbx_strand_id
1 'polypeptide(L)'
;EEHGLNGKTEMWYVLDAEDDAHIILGFNRYVSKAEYIERLATGNLEEVLQKYPVRKGDVYFIPAGMVHSICKGCLIMEVQQASDITYRIYDYNRKDADGNLRELHTELAQKAIDFENWQGRKISLQPAQNGIVNLVQCPYFQVNEMQIDKPKEYDLAPINSFVLLSCVEGHVTLKWDDDYLTLVDGETVMIPAEMNSLYIVPTVNTKLLETYINN
;
A
#
# COMPACT_ATOMS: atom_id res chain seq x y z
N GLU A 1 -15.28 12.23 8.14
CA GLU A 1 -16.73 11.99 7.90
C GLU A 1 -17.56 13.28 7.65
N GLU A 2 -16.96 14.47 7.65
CA GLU A 2 -17.69 15.76 7.48
C GLU A 2 -18.44 15.86 6.12
N HIS A 3 -18.18 14.98 5.16
CA HIS A 3 -18.83 14.99 3.84
C HIS A 3 -19.43 13.64 3.44
N GLY A 4 -19.56 12.67 4.36
CA GLY A 4 -20.02 11.31 4.03
C GLY A 4 -19.08 10.54 3.11
N LEU A 5 -17.84 10.99 2.98
CA LEU A 5 -16.82 10.38 2.14
C LEU A 5 -15.92 9.44 2.98
N ASN A 6 -15.51 8.34 2.36
CA ASN A 6 -14.63 7.38 3.01
C ASN A 6 -13.22 7.98 3.20
N GLY A 7 -12.53 7.58 4.26
CA GLY A 7 -11.09 7.83 4.39
C GLY A 7 -10.31 7.07 3.32
N LYS A 8 -8.99 7.22 3.31
CA LYS A 8 -8.07 6.53 2.40
C LYS A 8 -7.06 5.73 3.22
N THR A 9 -7.52 4.57 3.73
CA THR A 9 -6.64 3.59 4.39
C THR A 9 -5.89 2.81 3.34
N GLU A 10 -4.58 2.65 3.50
CA GLU A 10 -3.67 2.10 2.51
C GLU A 10 -2.71 1.07 3.09
N MET A 11 -2.18 0.23 2.22
CA MET A 11 -0.99 -0.57 2.44
C MET A 11 -0.02 -0.32 1.28
N TRP A 12 1.25 -0.09 1.60
CA TRP A 12 2.33 0.02 0.63
C TRP A 12 3.24 -1.20 0.71
N TYR A 13 3.50 -1.80 -0.45
CA TYR A 13 4.51 -2.84 -0.63
C TYR A 13 5.62 -2.29 -1.53
N VAL A 14 6.86 -2.29 -1.07
CA VAL A 14 8.00 -1.78 -1.83
C VAL A 14 8.47 -2.84 -2.82
N LEU A 15 8.20 -2.62 -4.11
CA LEU A 15 8.62 -3.52 -5.20
C LEU A 15 10.11 -3.36 -5.52
N ASP A 16 10.60 -2.11 -5.45
CA ASP A 16 12.01 -1.78 -5.64
C ASP A 16 12.36 -0.45 -4.99
N ALA A 17 13.64 -0.23 -4.66
CA ALA A 17 14.10 0.99 -4.02
C ALA A 17 15.57 1.26 -4.35
N GLU A 18 15.89 2.53 -4.68
CA GLU A 18 17.26 3.02 -4.77
C GLU A 18 17.93 3.06 -3.38
N ASP A 19 19.26 3.10 -3.31
CA ASP A 19 20.02 3.01 -2.05
C ASP A 19 19.65 4.10 -1.03
N ASP A 20 19.29 5.32 -1.49
CA ASP A 20 18.90 6.46 -0.64
C ASP A 20 17.38 6.69 -0.58
N ALA A 21 16.60 5.74 -1.10
CA ALA A 21 15.15 5.83 -1.13
C ALA A 21 14.56 5.82 0.27
N HIS A 22 13.53 6.64 0.46
CA HIS A 22 12.78 6.70 1.71
C HIS A 22 11.33 7.11 1.45
N ILE A 23 10.49 6.84 2.44
CA ILE A 23 9.13 7.35 2.53
C ILE A 23 9.00 8.26 3.75
N ILE A 24 8.00 9.11 3.72
CA ILE A 24 7.53 9.83 4.90
C ILE A 24 6.30 9.10 5.42
N LEU A 25 6.27 8.81 6.73
CA LEU A 25 5.14 8.16 7.36
C LEU A 25 4.99 8.64 8.81
N GLY A 26 4.02 9.50 9.03
CA GLY A 26 3.75 10.12 10.32
C GLY A 26 4.76 11.20 10.71
N PHE A 27 4.82 11.46 12.01
CA PHE A 27 5.73 12.41 12.63
C PHE A 27 6.86 11.69 13.39
N ASN A 28 7.99 12.35 13.58
CA ASN A 28 9.13 11.79 14.33
C ASN A 28 8.98 11.95 15.86
N ARG A 29 7.97 12.68 16.30
CA ARG A 29 7.54 12.86 17.69
C ARG A 29 6.09 13.33 17.74
N TYR A 30 5.51 13.44 18.92
CA TYR A 30 4.21 14.09 19.07
C TYR A 30 4.26 15.54 18.56
N VAL A 31 3.31 15.88 17.71
CA VAL A 31 3.11 17.22 17.15
C VAL A 31 1.66 17.62 17.39
N SER A 32 1.44 18.67 18.14
CA SER A 32 0.10 19.19 18.35
C SER A 32 -0.45 19.85 17.09
N LYS A 33 -1.78 19.93 16.96
CA LYS A 33 -2.40 20.66 15.85
C LYS A 33 -1.92 22.11 15.74
N ALA A 34 -1.71 22.79 16.87
CA ALA A 34 -1.20 24.18 16.88
C ALA A 34 0.23 24.24 16.32
N GLU A 35 1.11 23.34 16.73
CA GLU A 35 2.47 23.26 16.20
C GLU A 35 2.48 22.91 14.70
N TYR A 36 1.63 21.98 14.26
CA TYR A 36 1.50 21.65 12.83
C TYR A 36 1.15 22.89 12.00
N ILE A 37 0.17 23.69 12.45
CA ILE A 37 -0.25 24.92 11.76
C ILE A 37 0.91 25.94 11.70
N GLU A 38 1.61 26.14 12.79
CA GLU A 38 2.76 27.05 12.87
C GLU A 38 3.88 26.62 11.91
N ARG A 39 4.24 25.32 11.92
CA ARG A 39 5.29 24.77 11.05
C ARG A 39 4.92 24.83 9.57
N LEU A 40 3.66 24.62 9.25
CA LEU A 40 3.18 24.76 7.89
C LEU A 40 3.29 26.21 7.41
N ALA A 41 2.88 27.18 8.24
CA ALA A 41 2.95 28.60 7.93
C ALA A 41 4.40 29.11 7.79
N THR A 42 5.34 28.54 8.55
CA THR A 42 6.77 28.92 8.53
C THR A 42 7.60 28.09 7.53
N GLY A 43 7.00 27.09 6.86
CA GLY A 43 7.71 26.24 5.90
C GLY A 43 8.65 25.20 6.54
N ASN A 44 8.53 24.93 7.84
CA ASN A 44 9.41 24.04 8.60
C ASN A 44 8.75 22.69 8.96
N LEU A 45 7.70 22.29 8.23
CA LEU A 45 6.97 21.05 8.51
C LEU A 45 7.87 19.81 8.38
N GLU A 46 8.80 19.81 7.43
CA GLU A 46 9.67 18.66 7.19
C GLU A 46 10.54 18.25 8.38
N GLU A 47 10.85 19.17 9.29
CA GLU A 47 11.68 18.91 10.49
C GLU A 47 11.02 17.91 11.46
N VAL A 48 9.70 17.82 11.42
CA VAL A 48 8.93 16.94 12.31
C VAL A 48 8.36 15.71 11.60
N LEU A 49 8.57 15.58 10.29
CA LEU A 49 8.13 14.39 9.54
C LEU A 49 9.08 13.22 9.78
N GLN A 50 8.50 12.02 9.95
CA GLN A 50 9.28 10.80 10.12
C GLN A 50 9.66 10.22 8.76
N LYS A 51 10.95 10.11 8.49
CA LYS A 51 11.51 9.45 7.30
C LYS A 51 11.89 8.01 7.65
N TYR A 52 11.45 7.09 6.79
CA TYR A 52 11.84 5.67 6.86
C TYR A 52 12.65 5.32 5.61
N PRO A 53 13.91 4.91 5.74
CA PRO A 53 14.61 4.28 4.62
C PRO A 53 13.88 3.00 4.24
N VAL A 54 13.74 2.77 2.94
CA VAL A 54 12.98 1.63 2.41
C VAL A 54 13.86 0.70 1.59
N ARG A 55 13.46 -0.56 1.53
CA ARG A 55 14.09 -1.61 0.73
C ARG A 55 13.01 -2.45 0.07
N LYS A 56 13.35 -3.11 -1.02
CA LYS A 56 12.50 -4.12 -1.65
C LYS A 56 11.95 -5.11 -0.62
N GLY A 57 10.64 -5.34 -0.67
CA GLY A 57 9.91 -6.24 0.24
C GLY A 57 9.46 -5.59 1.54
N ASP A 58 9.73 -4.31 1.77
CA ASP A 58 9.19 -3.60 2.93
C ASP A 58 7.70 -3.35 2.78
N VAL A 59 6.97 -3.48 3.89
CA VAL A 59 5.52 -3.29 3.93
C VAL A 59 5.16 -2.26 5.00
N TYR A 60 4.24 -1.36 4.65
CA TYR A 60 3.75 -0.32 5.54
C TYR A 60 2.22 -0.26 5.53
N PHE A 61 1.62 -0.15 6.70
CA PHE A 61 0.19 0.10 6.85
C PHE A 61 -0.05 1.57 7.18
N ILE A 62 -0.95 2.20 6.46
CA ILE A 62 -1.22 3.63 6.51
C ILE A 62 -2.72 3.83 6.78
N PRO A 63 -3.14 3.99 8.04
CA PRO A 63 -4.53 4.31 8.34
C PRO A 63 -4.89 5.72 7.82
N ALA A 64 -6.17 5.91 7.49
CA ALA A 64 -6.68 7.22 7.12
C ALA A 64 -6.33 8.26 8.20
N GLY A 65 -5.96 9.47 7.77
CA GLY A 65 -5.53 10.56 8.66
C GLY A 65 -4.03 10.58 8.97
N MET A 66 -3.26 9.58 8.56
CA MET A 66 -1.82 9.60 8.73
C MET A 66 -1.13 10.43 7.64
N VAL A 67 -0.26 11.34 8.04
CA VAL A 67 0.59 12.10 7.10
C VAL A 67 1.58 11.14 6.43
N HIS A 68 1.61 11.12 5.09
CA HIS A 68 2.49 10.21 4.35
C HIS A 68 2.90 10.78 3.00
N SER A 69 4.03 10.31 2.48
CA SER A 69 4.50 10.63 1.13
C SER A 69 5.50 9.60 0.62
N ILE A 70 5.35 9.20 -0.64
CA ILE A 70 6.36 8.44 -1.37
C ILE A 70 7.39 9.44 -1.89
N CYS A 71 8.67 9.25 -1.51
CA CYS A 71 9.77 10.07 -2.00
C CYS A 71 10.40 9.45 -3.26
N LYS A 72 11.40 10.12 -3.82
CA LYS A 72 12.09 9.62 -5.03
C LYS A 72 12.76 8.27 -4.78
N GLY A 73 12.98 7.52 -5.85
CA GLY A 73 13.70 6.25 -5.82
C GLY A 73 12.89 5.06 -5.30
N CYS A 74 11.59 5.22 -5.07
CA CYS A 74 10.71 4.13 -4.62
C CYS A 74 9.81 3.66 -5.76
N LEU A 75 9.72 2.35 -5.97
CA LEU A 75 8.65 1.70 -6.73
C LEU A 75 7.74 0.96 -5.76
N ILE A 76 6.49 1.37 -5.69
CA ILE A 76 5.55 0.89 -4.67
C ILE A 76 4.29 0.35 -5.32
N MET A 77 3.83 -0.80 -4.84
CA MET A 77 2.48 -1.28 -5.04
C MET A 77 1.61 -0.79 -3.87
N GLU A 78 0.58 -0.03 -4.20
CA GLU A 78 -0.38 0.49 -3.23
C GLU A 78 -1.70 -0.28 -3.30
N VAL A 79 -2.18 -0.76 -2.16
CA VAL A 79 -3.53 -1.27 -1.98
C VAL A 79 -4.27 -0.32 -1.06
N GLN A 80 -5.43 0.21 -1.49
CA GLN A 80 -6.19 1.19 -0.73
C GLN A 80 -7.68 0.90 -0.72
N GLN A 81 -8.40 1.41 0.28
CA GLN A 81 -9.85 1.46 0.18
C GLN A 81 -10.28 2.38 -0.97
N ALA A 82 -11.46 2.12 -1.55
CA ALA A 82 -12.00 2.90 -2.66
C ALA A 82 -12.29 4.34 -2.23
N SER A 83 -11.30 5.21 -2.39
CA SER A 83 -11.38 6.65 -2.09
C SER A 83 -10.40 7.39 -3.00
N ASP A 84 -10.84 8.51 -3.54
CA ASP A 84 -10.03 9.45 -4.34
C ASP A 84 -9.64 10.71 -3.56
N ILE A 85 -9.95 10.74 -2.25
CA ILE A 85 -9.68 11.91 -1.41
C ILE A 85 -8.21 11.96 -1.03
N THR A 86 -7.53 12.98 -1.54
CA THR A 86 -6.16 13.32 -1.16
C THR A 86 -6.09 14.76 -0.68
N TYR A 87 -5.73 14.98 0.58
CA TYR A 87 -5.44 16.30 1.09
C TYR A 87 -3.94 16.58 1.02
N ARG A 88 -3.54 17.33 -0.01
CA ARG A 88 -2.14 17.71 -0.20
C ARG A 88 -1.75 18.83 0.75
N ILE A 89 -0.77 18.56 1.62
CA ILE A 89 -0.28 19.53 2.62
C ILE A 89 1.03 20.19 2.20
N TYR A 90 1.81 19.52 1.33
CA TYR A 90 3.09 19.99 0.82
C TYR A 90 3.38 19.34 -0.53
N ASP A 91 4.00 20.03 -1.46
CA ASP A 91 4.31 19.50 -2.80
C ASP A 91 5.68 19.95 -3.33
N TYR A 92 6.64 20.24 -2.46
CA TYR A 92 8.02 20.63 -2.84
C TYR A 92 8.06 21.80 -3.83
N ASN A 93 7.05 22.66 -3.83
CA ASN A 93 6.87 23.76 -4.79
C ASN A 93 6.94 23.30 -6.26
N ARG A 94 6.54 22.05 -6.56
CA ARG A 94 6.49 21.54 -7.93
C ARG A 94 5.47 22.30 -8.75
N LYS A 95 5.86 22.57 -9.99
CA LYS A 95 4.99 23.23 -10.95
C LYS A 95 4.46 22.20 -11.97
N ASP A 96 3.24 22.40 -12.42
CA ASP A 96 2.65 21.68 -13.55
C ASP A 96 3.28 22.12 -14.89
N ALA A 97 2.81 21.54 -15.99
CA ALA A 97 3.29 21.86 -17.33
C ALA A 97 3.07 23.34 -17.71
N ASP A 98 2.09 24.00 -17.11
CA ASP A 98 1.73 25.41 -17.34
C ASP A 98 2.46 26.37 -16.38
N GLY A 99 3.30 25.84 -15.48
CA GLY A 99 4.09 26.61 -14.53
C GLY A 99 3.36 26.97 -13.24
N ASN A 100 2.15 26.43 -12.99
CA ASN A 100 1.37 26.68 -11.78
C ASN A 100 1.77 25.73 -10.67
N LEU A 101 1.69 26.19 -9.41
CA LEU A 101 1.82 25.32 -8.24
C LEU A 101 0.56 24.48 -8.10
N ARG A 102 0.72 23.22 -7.63
CA ARG A 102 -0.42 22.35 -7.32
C ARG A 102 -1.16 22.89 -6.09
N GLU A 103 -2.47 22.77 -6.13
CA GLU A 103 -3.33 23.19 -5.01
C GLU A 103 -3.00 22.42 -3.71
N LEU A 104 -2.92 23.15 -2.63
CA LEU A 104 -2.75 22.62 -1.27
C LEU A 104 -4.07 22.69 -0.51
N HIS A 105 -4.39 21.63 0.24
CA HIS A 105 -5.64 21.49 0.99
C HIS A 105 -5.44 21.63 2.49
N THR A 106 -4.67 22.63 2.91
CA THR A 106 -4.14 22.76 4.28
C THR A 106 -5.21 22.84 5.36
N GLU A 107 -6.34 23.54 5.11
CA GLU A 107 -7.43 23.67 6.07
C GLU A 107 -8.21 22.35 6.24
N LEU A 108 -8.47 21.62 5.15
CA LEU A 108 -9.14 20.34 5.19
C LEU A 108 -8.25 19.26 5.81
N ALA A 109 -6.96 19.30 5.50
CA ALA A 109 -5.98 18.40 6.09
C ALA A 109 -5.90 18.51 7.62
N GLN A 110 -5.98 19.72 8.17
CA GLN A 110 -5.99 19.94 9.63
C GLN A 110 -7.15 19.27 10.35
N LYS A 111 -8.25 19.00 9.64
CA LYS A 111 -9.43 18.30 10.18
C LYS A 111 -9.31 16.79 10.02
N ALA A 112 -8.58 16.34 8.99
CA ALA A 112 -8.44 14.95 8.64
C ALA A 112 -7.25 14.25 9.32
N ILE A 113 -6.18 14.99 9.67
CA ILE A 113 -4.99 14.42 10.32
C ILE A 113 -5.34 13.88 11.71
N ASP A 114 -4.95 12.63 11.95
CA ASP A 114 -4.99 12.01 13.27
C ASP A 114 -3.67 12.29 14.00
N PHE A 115 -3.68 13.30 14.88
CA PHE A 115 -2.52 13.70 15.64
C PHE A 115 -2.19 12.75 16.80
N GLU A 116 -3.12 11.89 17.22
CA GLU A 116 -2.90 10.91 18.29
C GLU A 116 -2.16 9.67 17.77
N ASN A 117 -2.48 9.21 16.55
CA ASN A 117 -1.84 8.08 15.90
C ASN A 117 -0.74 8.53 14.91
N TRP A 118 0.21 9.29 15.41
CA TRP A 118 1.23 9.95 14.60
C TRP A 118 2.39 9.04 14.15
N GLN A 119 2.54 7.85 14.72
CA GLN A 119 3.62 6.91 14.36
C GLN A 119 3.22 5.95 13.26
N GLY A 120 3.96 5.99 12.15
CA GLY A 120 3.88 4.98 11.13
C GLY A 120 4.42 3.62 11.59
N ARG A 121 3.91 2.53 11.00
CA ARG A 121 4.33 1.16 11.33
C ARG A 121 4.80 0.42 10.09
N LYS A 122 6.04 -0.06 10.16
CA LYS A 122 6.56 -1.07 9.25
C LYS A 122 6.07 -2.44 9.71
N ILE A 123 5.59 -3.25 8.78
CA ILE A 123 5.20 -4.64 9.01
C ILE A 123 6.41 -5.51 8.74
N SER A 124 6.84 -6.28 9.75
CA SER A 124 8.04 -7.12 9.67
C SER A 124 7.63 -8.60 9.72
N LEU A 125 6.79 -9.01 8.79
CA LEU A 125 6.38 -10.40 8.60
C LEU A 125 6.99 -10.94 7.31
N GLN A 126 7.34 -12.21 7.29
CA GLN A 126 7.80 -12.91 6.11
C GLN A 126 7.13 -14.28 6.05
N PRO A 127 6.62 -14.70 4.88
CA PRO A 127 6.07 -16.03 4.71
C PRO A 127 7.15 -17.10 4.84
N ALA A 128 6.78 -18.25 5.38
CA ALA A 128 7.61 -19.45 5.22
C ALA A 128 7.59 -19.88 3.75
N GLN A 129 8.63 -20.61 3.33
CA GLN A 129 8.67 -21.18 1.97
C GLN A 129 7.43 -22.04 1.70
N ASN A 130 6.77 -21.81 0.57
CA ASN A 130 5.48 -22.38 0.20
C ASN A 130 4.33 -22.06 1.19
N GLY A 131 4.50 -21.01 1.98
CA GLY A 131 3.55 -20.53 2.95
C GLY A 131 2.82 -19.25 2.54
N ILE A 132 1.83 -18.90 3.35
CA ILE A 132 1.06 -17.65 3.27
C ILE A 132 1.18 -16.94 4.61
N VAL A 133 1.38 -15.64 4.57
CA VAL A 133 1.34 -14.79 5.77
C VAL A 133 0.38 -13.63 5.56
N ASN A 134 -0.45 -13.33 6.56
CA ASN A 134 -1.27 -12.14 6.53
C ASN A 134 -0.41 -10.91 6.84
N LEU A 135 -0.31 -9.99 5.88
CA LEU A 135 0.42 -8.72 6.04
C LEU A 135 -0.46 -7.65 6.68
N VAL A 136 -1.67 -7.47 6.15
CA VAL A 136 -2.63 -6.47 6.61
C VAL A 136 -4.03 -7.06 6.60
N GLN A 137 -4.76 -6.81 7.67
CA GLN A 137 -6.21 -7.04 7.74
C GLN A 137 -6.85 -5.80 8.35
N CYS A 138 -7.76 -5.18 7.61
CA CYS A 138 -8.53 -4.03 8.07
C CYS A 138 -10.00 -4.15 7.60
N PRO A 139 -10.91 -3.24 8.00
CA PRO A 139 -12.31 -3.32 7.60
C PRO A 139 -12.56 -3.21 6.09
N TYR A 140 -11.57 -2.80 5.29
CA TYR A 140 -11.72 -2.50 3.88
C TYR A 140 -11.10 -3.53 2.96
N PHE A 141 -10.01 -4.17 3.40
CA PHE A 141 -9.30 -5.18 2.62
C PHE A 141 -8.44 -6.05 3.52
N GLN A 142 -8.10 -7.23 3.01
CA GLN A 142 -7.05 -8.07 3.53
C GLN A 142 -5.98 -8.26 2.46
N VAL A 143 -4.72 -8.26 2.87
CA VAL A 143 -3.58 -8.56 2.00
C VAL A 143 -2.72 -9.64 2.65
N ASN A 144 -2.50 -10.70 1.90
CA ASN A 144 -1.61 -11.80 2.27
C ASN A 144 -0.43 -11.85 1.29
N GLU A 145 0.75 -12.24 1.75
CA GLU A 145 1.89 -12.58 0.90
C GLU A 145 2.05 -14.10 0.84
N MET A 146 2.21 -14.63 -0.36
CA MET A 146 2.56 -16.01 -0.63
C MET A 146 3.97 -16.10 -1.22
N GLN A 147 4.79 -17.02 -0.71
CA GLN A 147 6.06 -17.37 -1.32
C GLN A 147 6.00 -18.83 -1.78
N ILE A 148 6.18 -19.06 -3.08
CA ILE A 148 5.96 -20.36 -3.73
C ILE A 148 7.12 -20.72 -4.67
N ASP A 149 7.61 -21.96 -4.58
CA ASP A 149 8.61 -22.54 -5.49
C ASP A 149 8.15 -23.87 -6.10
N LYS A 150 6.94 -24.34 -5.75
CA LYS A 150 6.35 -25.60 -6.22
C LYS A 150 4.90 -25.40 -6.65
N PRO A 151 4.41 -26.20 -7.62
CA PRO A 151 3.00 -26.20 -7.97
C PRO A 151 2.12 -26.48 -6.76
N LYS A 152 1.05 -25.71 -6.63
CA LYS A 152 0.14 -25.76 -5.49
C LYS A 152 -1.30 -25.55 -5.97
N GLU A 153 -2.22 -26.36 -5.46
CA GLU A 153 -3.64 -26.04 -5.53
C GLU A 153 -3.92 -24.86 -4.60
N TYR A 154 -4.68 -23.91 -5.09
CA TYR A 154 -5.07 -22.72 -4.38
C TYR A 154 -6.58 -22.72 -4.17
N ASP A 155 -6.99 -23.00 -2.94
CA ASP A 155 -8.38 -23.04 -2.51
C ASP A 155 -8.90 -21.62 -2.29
N LEU A 156 -9.88 -21.23 -3.09
CA LEU A 156 -10.55 -19.93 -3.05
C LEU A 156 -11.93 -20.01 -2.38
N ALA A 157 -12.46 -21.21 -2.16
CA ALA A 157 -13.81 -21.40 -1.62
C ALA A 157 -14.06 -20.71 -0.26
N PRO A 158 -13.05 -20.54 0.64
CA PRO A 158 -13.24 -19.80 1.87
C PRO A 158 -13.38 -18.27 1.69
N ILE A 159 -13.05 -17.73 0.49
CA ILE A 159 -13.01 -16.29 0.23
C ILE A 159 -14.33 -15.90 -0.45
N ASN A 160 -15.20 -15.21 0.29
CA ASN A 160 -16.50 -14.74 -0.23
C ASN A 160 -16.36 -13.37 -0.93
N SER A 161 -15.41 -13.25 -1.84
CA SER A 161 -15.10 -12.03 -2.57
C SER A 161 -14.31 -12.39 -3.84
N PHE A 162 -14.20 -11.47 -4.80
CA PHE A 162 -13.14 -11.54 -5.79
C PHE A 162 -11.76 -11.49 -5.12
N VAL A 163 -10.76 -12.03 -5.77
CA VAL A 163 -9.35 -11.94 -5.35
C VAL A 163 -8.53 -11.20 -6.41
N LEU A 164 -7.77 -10.20 -6.01
CA LEU A 164 -6.70 -9.65 -6.83
C LEU A 164 -5.42 -10.40 -6.48
N LEU A 165 -4.84 -11.08 -7.47
CA LEU A 165 -3.57 -11.78 -7.33
C LEU A 165 -2.51 -11.03 -8.13
N SER A 166 -1.53 -10.47 -7.42
CA SER A 166 -0.47 -9.65 -8.00
C SER A 166 0.87 -10.35 -7.89
N CYS A 167 1.60 -10.49 -8.99
CA CYS A 167 2.96 -11.02 -8.99
C CYS A 167 3.94 -9.89 -8.63
N VAL A 168 4.60 -10.00 -7.49
CA VAL A 168 5.56 -8.99 -7.01
C VAL A 168 7.02 -9.44 -7.15
N GLU A 169 7.24 -10.73 -7.43
CA GLU A 169 8.55 -11.29 -7.74
C GLU A 169 8.40 -12.63 -8.47
N GLY A 170 9.10 -12.80 -9.58
CA GLY A 170 9.15 -14.05 -10.36
C GLY A 170 8.05 -14.16 -11.41
N HIS A 171 7.69 -15.38 -11.75
CA HIS A 171 6.69 -15.69 -12.79
C HIS A 171 5.83 -16.87 -12.34
N VAL A 172 4.54 -16.82 -12.66
CA VAL A 172 3.60 -17.87 -12.30
C VAL A 172 2.61 -18.12 -13.42
N THR A 173 2.27 -19.39 -13.64
CA THR A 173 1.13 -19.78 -14.48
C THR A 173 -0.01 -20.19 -13.57
N LEU A 174 -1.16 -19.54 -13.70
CA LEU A 174 -2.43 -19.91 -13.11
C LEU A 174 -3.14 -20.85 -14.07
N LYS A 175 -3.69 -21.98 -13.59
CA LYS A 175 -4.41 -22.96 -14.41
C LYS A 175 -5.75 -23.28 -13.75
N TRP A 176 -6.79 -23.31 -14.55
CA TRP A 176 -8.14 -23.72 -14.15
C TRP A 176 -8.82 -24.40 -15.33
N ASP A 177 -9.50 -25.49 -15.09
CA ASP A 177 -10.09 -26.34 -16.13
C ASP A 177 -9.09 -26.63 -17.27
N ASP A 178 -9.41 -26.28 -18.50
CA ASP A 178 -8.56 -26.43 -19.69
C ASP A 178 -7.82 -25.11 -20.05
N ASP A 179 -7.97 -24.05 -19.25
CA ASP A 179 -7.42 -22.71 -19.48
C ASP A 179 -6.21 -22.40 -18.61
N TYR A 180 -5.44 -21.40 -19.00
CA TYR A 180 -4.34 -20.89 -18.21
C TYR A 180 -4.03 -19.41 -18.48
N LEU A 181 -3.41 -18.76 -17.54
CA LEU A 181 -2.88 -17.39 -17.63
C LEU A 181 -1.50 -17.34 -16.98
N THR A 182 -0.55 -16.64 -17.60
CA THR A 182 0.76 -16.39 -16.98
C THR A 182 0.82 -14.96 -16.46
N LEU A 183 1.31 -14.81 -15.24
CA LEU A 183 1.65 -13.51 -14.63
C LEU A 183 3.15 -13.40 -14.48
N VAL A 184 3.67 -12.22 -14.76
CA VAL A 184 5.06 -11.82 -14.50
C VAL A 184 5.10 -10.67 -13.49
N ASP A 185 6.28 -10.30 -13.06
CA ASP A 185 6.50 -9.18 -12.13
C ASP A 185 5.71 -7.93 -12.53
N GLY A 186 4.95 -7.38 -11.59
CA GLY A 186 4.14 -6.17 -11.76
C GLY A 186 2.76 -6.40 -12.35
N GLU A 187 2.42 -7.62 -12.78
CA GLU A 187 1.08 -7.93 -13.30
C GLU A 187 0.12 -8.35 -12.21
N THR A 188 -1.15 -8.01 -12.40
CA THR A 188 -2.27 -8.35 -11.50
C THR A 188 -3.42 -8.93 -12.29
N VAL A 189 -4.01 -9.99 -11.78
CA VAL A 189 -5.25 -10.58 -12.29
C VAL A 189 -6.35 -10.48 -11.24
N MET A 190 -7.57 -10.25 -11.69
CA MET A 190 -8.76 -10.38 -10.87
C MET A 190 -9.38 -11.77 -11.07
N ILE A 191 -9.50 -12.52 -9.99
CA ILE A 191 -10.15 -13.83 -9.94
C ILE A 191 -11.57 -13.63 -9.43
N PRO A 192 -12.60 -13.99 -10.20
CA PRO A 192 -14.00 -13.86 -9.79
C PRO A 192 -14.34 -14.69 -8.55
N ALA A 193 -15.32 -14.24 -7.76
CA ALA A 193 -15.78 -14.91 -6.54
C ALA A 193 -16.40 -16.31 -6.80
N GLU A 194 -16.85 -16.57 -8.02
CA GLU A 194 -17.43 -17.88 -8.42
C GLU A 194 -16.38 -18.97 -8.61
N MET A 195 -15.09 -18.61 -8.75
CA MET A 195 -14.00 -19.58 -8.90
C MET A 195 -13.61 -20.16 -7.53
N ASN A 196 -13.79 -21.46 -7.35
CA ASN A 196 -13.55 -22.13 -6.07
C ASN A 196 -12.09 -22.56 -5.89
N SER A 197 -11.37 -22.85 -6.97
CA SER A 197 -9.95 -23.23 -6.90
C SER A 197 -9.25 -23.01 -8.23
N LEU A 198 -7.93 -22.92 -8.19
CA LEU A 198 -7.05 -22.97 -9.36
C LEU A 198 -5.70 -23.56 -8.95
N TYR A 199 -4.87 -23.92 -9.93
CA TYR A 199 -3.49 -24.33 -9.70
C TYR A 199 -2.54 -23.16 -9.95
N ILE A 200 -1.63 -22.91 -8.99
CA ILE A 200 -0.53 -21.95 -9.12
C ILE A 200 0.73 -22.74 -9.44
N VAL A 201 1.34 -22.46 -10.58
CA VAL A 201 2.53 -23.16 -11.08
C VAL A 201 3.66 -22.16 -11.25
N PRO A 202 4.54 -21.97 -10.24
CA PRO A 202 5.68 -21.07 -10.34
C PRO A 202 6.72 -21.61 -11.32
N THR A 203 7.40 -20.74 -12.08
CA THR A 203 8.54 -21.11 -12.92
C THR A 203 9.87 -20.94 -12.18
N VAL A 204 9.89 -20.07 -11.19
CA VAL A 204 11.01 -19.80 -10.27
C VAL A 204 10.42 -19.54 -8.89
N ASN A 205 11.25 -19.28 -7.90
CA ASN A 205 10.76 -18.79 -6.61
C ASN A 205 9.95 -17.51 -6.85
N THR A 206 8.67 -17.53 -6.49
CA THR A 206 7.70 -16.49 -6.84
C THR A 206 7.03 -15.95 -5.58
N LYS A 207 6.85 -14.63 -5.52
CA LYS A 207 6.03 -13.97 -4.50
C LYS A 207 4.80 -13.36 -5.12
N LEU A 208 3.67 -13.64 -4.50
CA LEU A 208 2.37 -13.11 -4.88
C LEU A 208 1.75 -12.36 -3.71
N LEU A 209 1.09 -11.25 -4.00
CA LEU A 209 0.16 -10.63 -3.07
C LEU A 209 -1.27 -11.02 -3.43
N GLU A 210 -1.96 -11.58 -2.46
CA GLU A 210 -3.39 -11.90 -2.51
C GLU A 210 -4.15 -10.79 -1.79
N THR A 211 -5.05 -10.13 -2.50
CA THR A 211 -5.86 -9.04 -1.94
C THR A 211 -7.34 -9.33 -2.14
N TYR A 212 -8.13 -9.21 -1.07
CA TYR A 212 -9.58 -9.40 -1.13
C TYR A 212 -10.31 -8.58 -0.04
N ILE A 213 -11.64 -8.53 -0.14
CA ILE A 213 -12.50 -7.86 0.82
C ILE A 213 -12.99 -8.90 1.84
N ASN A 214 -12.76 -8.66 3.13
CA ASN A 214 -13.37 -9.43 4.21
C ASN A 214 -14.80 -8.93 4.42
N ASN A 215 -15.79 -9.79 4.16
CA ASN A 215 -17.20 -9.55 4.46
C ASN A 215 -17.58 -10.15 5.81
#